data_86a5561e2490b256884d961da0c49585
#
_entry.id   86a5561e2490b256884d961da0c49585
#
_cell.length_a   1.000
_cell.length_b   1.000
_cell.length_c   1.000
_cell.angle_alpha   90.00
_cell.angle_beta   90.00
_cell.angle_gamma   90.00
#
_symmetry.space_group_name_H-M   'P 1'
#
loop_
_entity.id
_entity.type
_entity.pdbx_description
1 polymer ?
#
loop_
_entity_poly.entity_id
_entity_poly.type
_entity_poly.pdbx_seq_one_letter_code
_entity_poly.pdbx_strand_id
1 'polypeptide(L)'
;MKYQDLRGFLSALEADGELIHVPDPVSTRLEMTAISDSVLRRGGPALQFSSPVGYTIPVLTNLFGTSGRVARAMGAENVAQLRDIGVLLASLKEPEPPKGLGDAGRLLQMARSVWTMRPAPTSRAPCREVVVDGPEVDLGRLPVQTCWPDDAGPLITWGLVITRGPQGVPSARQRQNLGIYRQQVISPRQVIMRWLAHRGGALDFREFASLRPGRPFPLAVALGADPATILGAVTPVPDTLSEYQFAGLLRGSRTEVTDCSVGDEGVLLQAPATAEFVLEGHIPPAAPGFSGRSELGVPTKEIGGYLHALEGPFGDHTGYYNEPDWFPVFEIARMTHRRDPIYHSTSRAPPPANSWSRRCPWCCNGRPTAPTTPRYS
;
A
#
# COMPACT_ATOMS: atom_id res chain seq x y z
N MET A 1 -21.95 4.02 9.88
CA MET A 1 -22.23 3.08 8.77
C MET A 1 -20.91 2.46 8.35
N LYS A 2 -20.82 1.16 8.13
CA LYS A 2 -19.55 0.47 7.88
C LYS A 2 -19.48 0.04 6.41
N TYR A 3 -18.39 0.33 5.73
CA TYR A 3 -18.27 0.22 4.27
C TYR A 3 -17.64 -1.12 3.89
N GLN A 4 -18.29 -1.87 2.99
CA GLN A 4 -17.83 -3.19 2.55
C GLN A 4 -16.78 -3.10 1.44
N ASP A 5 -16.79 -2.00 0.67
CA ASP A 5 -15.83 -1.70 -0.40
C ASP A 5 -15.53 -0.20 -0.50
N LEU A 6 -14.62 0.16 -1.39
CA LEU A 6 -14.26 1.54 -1.67
C LEU A 6 -15.47 2.35 -2.16
N ARG A 7 -16.30 1.78 -3.03
CA ARG A 7 -17.40 2.49 -3.69
C ARG A 7 -18.49 2.89 -2.71
N GLY A 8 -18.82 2.01 -1.73
CA GLY A 8 -19.74 2.34 -0.66
C GLY A 8 -19.26 3.50 0.21
N PHE A 9 -17.92 3.60 0.41
CA PHE A 9 -17.32 4.75 1.11
C PHE A 9 -17.42 6.04 0.27
N LEU A 10 -17.11 5.94 -1.02
CA LEU A 10 -17.20 7.09 -1.95
C LEU A 10 -18.61 7.63 -2.04
N SER A 11 -19.61 6.76 -2.20
CA SER A 11 -21.03 7.17 -2.22
C SER A 11 -21.44 7.90 -0.95
N ALA A 12 -20.93 7.47 0.20
CA ALA A 12 -21.21 8.14 1.46
C ALA A 12 -20.50 9.50 1.58
N LEU A 13 -19.26 9.64 1.07
CA LEU A 13 -18.57 10.93 1.01
C LEU A 13 -19.25 11.90 0.03
N GLU A 14 -19.74 11.39 -1.09
CA GLU A 14 -20.48 12.18 -2.08
C GLU A 14 -21.78 12.75 -1.50
N ALA A 15 -22.56 11.90 -0.78
CA ALA A 15 -23.78 12.32 -0.11
C ALA A 15 -23.55 13.44 0.93
N ASP A 16 -22.36 13.46 1.56
CA ASP A 16 -21.98 14.46 2.56
C ASP A 16 -21.21 15.66 1.96
N GLY A 17 -21.03 15.70 0.63
CA GLY A 17 -20.26 16.76 -0.05
C GLY A 17 -18.76 16.70 0.19
N GLU A 18 -18.25 15.56 0.67
CA GLU A 18 -16.82 15.31 0.92
C GLU A 18 -16.09 14.61 -0.24
N LEU A 19 -16.75 14.37 -1.36
CA LEU A 19 -16.17 13.92 -2.63
C LEU A 19 -16.58 14.89 -3.73
N ILE A 20 -15.60 15.35 -4.51
CA ILE A 20 -15.83 16.20 -5.70
C ILE A 20 -15.32 15.47 -6.93
N HIS A 21 -16.15 15.43 -7.97
CA HIS A 21 -15.78 14.99 -9.30
C HIS A 21 -15.16 16.11 -10.10
N VAL A 22 -13.96 15.89 -10.67
CA VAL A 22 -13.27 16.82 -11.55
C VAL A 22 -13.41 16.28 -12.98
N PRO A 23 -14.34 16.84 -13.79
CA PRO A 23 -14.60 16.34 -15.14
C PRO A 23 -13.56 16.77 -16.17
N ASP A 24 -12.86 17.86 -15.91
CA ASP A 24 -11.86 18.44 -16.81
C ASP A 24 -10.68 17.47 -17.01
N PRO A 25 -10.08 17.47 -18.23
CA PRO A 25 -8.87 16.70 -18.47
C PRO A 25 -7.70 17.23 -17.61
N VAL A 26 -7.11 16.34 -16.78
CA VAL A 26 -5.98 16.67 -15.89
C VAL A 26 -4.85 15.68 -16.12
N SER A 27 -3.62 16.18 -16.25
CA SER A 27 -2.44 15.36 -16.41
C SER A 27 -2.07 14.60 -15.12
N THR A 28 -1.72 13.31 -15.24
CA THR A 28 -1.17 12.51 -14.14
C THR A 28 0.25 12.94 -13.78
N ARG A 29 0.91 13.73 -14.64
CA ARG A 29 2.24 14.26 -14.38
C ARG A 29 2.13 15.66 -13.78
N LEU A 30 2.47 15.82 -12.50
CA LEU A 30 2.56 17.04 -11.70
C LEU A 30 1.21 17.75 -11.45
N GLU A 31 0.36 17.94 -12.47
CA GLU A 31 -0.83 18.79 -12.41
C GLU A 31 -1.86 18.23 -11.42
N MET A 32 -2.21 16.96 -11.54
CA MET A 32 -3.15 16.28 -10.62
C MET A 32 -2.68 16.37 -9.17
N THR A 33 -1.36 16.25 -8.96
CA THR A 33 -0.75 16.38 -7.63
C THR A 33 -0.86 17.81 -7.12
N ALA A 34 -0.60 18.81 -7.94
CA ALA A 34 -0.70 20.23 -7.55
C ALA A 34 -2.13 20.61 -7.12
N ILE A 35 -3.15 20.13 -7.85
CA ILE A 35 -4.55 20.32 -7.50
C ILE A 35 -4.86 19.62 -6.17
N SER A 36 -4.48 18.34 -6.05
CA SER A 36 -4.74 17.54 -4.85
C SER A 36 -4.07 18.12 -3.61
N ASP A 37 -2.81 18.57 -3.70
CA ASP A 37 -2.08 19.20 -2.59
C ASP A 37 -2.73 20.52 -2.17
N SER A 38 -3.14 21.35 -3.14
CA SER A 38 -3.82 22.62 -2.86
C SER A 38 -5.13 22.42 -2.10
N VAL A 39 -5.92 21.40 -2.47
CA VAL A 39 -7.17 21.05 -1.79
C VAL A 39 -6.90 20.47 -0.42
N LEU A 40 -5.93 19.54 -0.31
CA LEU A 40 -5.54 18.89 0.94
C LEU A 40 -5.10 19.89 2.02
N ARG A 41 -4.26 20.88 1.67
CA ARG A 41 -3.78 21.93 2.60
C ARG A 41 -4.89 22.79 3.20
N ARG A 42 -6.03 22.87 2.52
CA ARG A 42 -7.22 23.59 3.00
C ARG A 42 -8.19 22.69 3.77
N GLY A 43 -7.81 21.42 4.02
CA GLY A 43 -8.70 20.43 4.63
C GLY A 43 -9.90 20.08 3.75
N GLY A 44 -9.76 20.23 2.44
CA GLY A 44 -10.85 20.04 1.48
C GLY A 44 -11.21 18.58 1.22
N PRO A 45 -12.16 18.32 0.29
CA PRO A 45 -12.72 17.02 0.01
C PRO A 45 -11.74 16.05 -0.66
N ALA A 46 -12.15 14.77 -0.77
CA ALA A 46 -11.56 13.83 -1.71
C ALA A 46 -11.87 14.27 -3.15
N LEU A 47 -10.99 13.95 -4.09
CA LEU A 47 -11.14 14.31 -5.48
C LEU A 47 -11.15 13.05 -6.35
N GLN A 48 -12.13 12.96 -7.27
CA GLN A 48 -12.15 11.97 -8.32
C GLN A 48 -12.01 12.66 -9.67
N PHE A 49 -10.84 12.50 -10.30
CA PHE A 49 -10.56 12.98 -11.65
C PHE A 49 -11.14 12.00 -12.66
N SER A 50 -12.19 12.41 -13.35
CA SER A 50 -12.95 11.55 -14.26
C SER A 50 -12.28 11.35 -15.60
N SER A 51 -11.44 12.29 -16.02
CA SER A 51 -10.81 12.34 -17.35
C SER A 51 -9.29 12.57 -17.26
N PRO A 52 -8.50 11.63 -16.71
CA PRO A 52 -7.04 11.77 -16.71
C PRO A 52 -6.52 11.79 -18.15
N VAL A 53 -5.65 12.73 -18.49
CA VAL A 53 -5.11 12.86 -19.86
C VAL A 53 -4.38 11.59 -20.28
N GLY A 54 -4.85 10.98 -21.39
CA GLY A 54 -4.30 9.73 -21.93
C GLY A 54 -4.83 8.45 -21.31
N TYR A 55 -5.78 8.52 -20.37
CA TYR A 55 -6.34 7.35 -19.68
C TYR A 55 -7.87 7.38 -19.65
N THR A 56 -8.47 6.20 -19.53
CA THR A 56 -9.93 6.03 -19.37
C THR A 56 -10.33 5.70 -17.94
N ILE A 57 -9.36 5.38 -17.07
CA ILE A 57 -9.58 4.97 -15.69
C ILE A 57 -9.55 6.23 -14.80
N PRO A 58 -10.62 6.53 -14.02
CA PRO A 58 -10.63 7.68 -13.14
C PRO A 58 -9.62 7.52 -11.98
N VAL A 59 -9.08 8.64 -11.51
CA VAL A 59 -8.12 8.69 -10.40
C VAL A 59 -8.77 9.30 -9.16
N LEU A 60 -8.70 8.58 -8.04
CA LEU A 60 -9.14 9.04 -6.74
C LEU A 60 -7.94 9.52 -5.92
N THR A 61 -8.01 10.74 -5.37
CA THR A 61 -6.98 11.31 -4.50
C THR A 61 -7.59 11.91 -3.23
N ASN A 62 -6.75 12.21 -2.24
CA ASN A 62 -7.15 12.84 -0.96
C ASN A 62 -8.20 12.07 -0.16
N LEU A 63 -8.40 10.76 -0.41
CA LEU A 63 -9.42 9.96 0.27
C LEU A 63 -9.33 10.07 1.79
N PHE A 64 -8.13 9.98 2.34
CA PHE A 64 -7.83 10.08 3.78
C PHE A 64 -7.23 11.44 4.16
N GLY A 65 -7.58 12.50 3.44
CA GLY A 65 -6.98 13.83 3.59
C GLY A 65 -7.39 14.59 4.85
N THR A 66 -8.37 14.10 5.62
CA THR A 66 -8.76 14.70 6.91
C THR A 66 -8.89 13.63 7.99
N SER A 67 -8.64 14.03 9.25
CA SER A 67 -8.81 13.12 10.40
C SER A 67 -10.25 12.62 10.54
N GLY A 68 -11.24 13.40 10.12
CA GLY A 68 -12.65 12.99 10.10
C GLY A 68 -12.89 11.84 9.12
N ARG A 69 -12.38 11.93 7.88
CA ARG A 69 -12.48 10.84 6.90
C ARG A 69 -11.71 9.60 7.33
N VAL A 70 -10.54 9.76 7.98
CA VAL A 70 -9.80 8.63 8.57
C VAL A 70 -10.62 7.95 9.66
N ALA A 71 -11.20 8.71 10.60
CA ALA A 71 -12.05 8.16 11.66
C ALA A 71 -13.22 7.36 11.07
N ARG A 72 -13.94 7.96 10.13
CA ARG A 72 -15.06 7.32 9.43
C ARG A 72 -14.66 6.05 8.68
N ALA A 73 -13.53 6.07 8.00
CA ALA A 73 -12.95 4.91 7.30
C ALA A 73 -12.61 3.75 8.25
N MET A 74 -12.16 4.07 9.45
CA MET A 74 -11.90 3.11 10.53
C MET A 74 -13.17 2.68 11.30
N GLY A 75 -14.35 3.10 10.87
CA GLY A 75 -15.63 2.75 11.50
C GLY A 75 -15.94 3.54 12.77
N ALA A 76 -15.19 4.62 13.07
CA ALA A 76 -15.47 5.55 14.13
C ALA A 76 -16.44 6.66 13.67
N GLU A 77 -17.25 7.17 14.58
CA GLU A 77 -18.20 8.25 14.31
C GLU A 77 -17.52 9.62 14.31
N ASN A 78 -16.45 9.73 15.06
CA ASN A 78 -15.67 10.96 15.19
C ASN A 78 -14.20 10.68 15.54
N VAL A 79 -13.36 11.73 15.48
CA VAL A 79 -11.90 11.62 15.72
C VAL A 79 -11.58 11.18 17.15
N ALA A 80 -12.42 11.51 18.14
CA ALA A 80 -12.16 11.12 19.54
C ALA A 80 -12.20 9.60 19.71
N GLN A 81 -13.06 8.90 18.99
CA GLN A 81 -13.15 7.42 19.01
C GLN A 81 -11.91 6.72 18.39
N LEU A 82 -11.04 7.42 17.65
CA LEU A 82 -9.76 6.86 17.24
C LEU A 82 -8.86 6.49 18.43
N ARG A 83 -9.06 7.18 19.59
CA ARG A 83 -8.38 6.81 20.83
C ARG A 83 -8.79 5.42 21.32
N ASP A 84 -10.06 5.06 21.19
CA ASP A 84 -10.57 3.74 21.59
C ASP A 84 -9.94 2.62 20.75
N ILE A 85 -9.74 2.89 19.46
CA ILE A 85 -9.00 1.98 18.57
C ILE A 85 -7.54 1.86 19.01
N GLY A 86 -6.90 2.96 19.40
CA GLY A 86 -5.55 2.96 19.96
C GLY A 86 -5.45 2.14 21.27
N VAL A 87 -6.43 2.28 22.18
CA VAL A 87 -6.52 1.48 23.41
C VAL A 87 -6.72 0.00 23.08
N LEU A 88 -7.59 -0.32 22.12
CA LEU A 88 -7.77 -1.70 21.65
C LEU A 88 -6.44 -2.30 21.13
N LEU A 89 -5.72 -1.56 20.28
CA LEU A 89 -4.43 -2.01 19.75
C LEU A 89 -3.40 -2.23 20.87
N ALA A 90 -3.32 -1.31 21.83
CA ALA A 90 -2.42 -1.44 22.97
C ALA A 90 -2.74 -2.69 23.80
N SER A 91 -4.01 -2.96 24.08
CA SER A 91 -4.45 -4.14 24.83
C SER A 91 -4.20 -5.47 24.06
N LEU A 92 -4.25 -5.45 22.74
CA LEU A 92 -3.91 -6.60 21.90
C LEU A 92 -2.40 -6.84 21.82
N LYS A 93 -1.60 -5.79 21.90
CA LYS A 93 -0.13 -5.87 21.84
C LYS A 93 0.49 -6.31 23.16
N GLU A 94 -0.02 -5.77 24.26
CA GLU A 94 0.46 -6.05 25.62
C GLU A 94 -0.75 -6.39 26.51
N PRO A 95 -1.29 -7.63 26.42
CA PRO A 95 -2.45 -8.02 27.22
C PRO A 95 -2.08 -8.09 28.71
N GLU A 96 -2.73 -7.28 29.54
CA GLU A 96 -2.57 -7.38 30.98
C GLU A 96 -3.16 -8.71 31.49
N PRO A 97 -2.49 -9.38 32.42
CA PRO A 97 -3.05 -10.55 33.10
C PRO A 97 -4.39 -10.21 33.75
N PRO A 98 -5.41 -11.06 33.66
CA PRO A 98 -6.72 -10.79 34.26
C PRO A 98 -6.59 -10.71 35.79
N LYS A 99 -7.08 -9.60 36.37
CA LYS A 99 -7.09 -9.37 37.83
C LYS A 99 -8.32 -9.97 38.53
N GLY A 100 -9.24 -10.58 37.72
CA GLY A 100 -10.46 -11.19 38.24
C GLY A 100 -11.32 -11.82 37.14
N LEU A 101 -12.44 -12.50 37.57
CA LEU A 101 -13.34 -13.20 36.65
C LEU A 101 -13.95 -12.28 35.56
N GLY A 102 -14.23 -11.01 35.92
CA GLY A 102 -14.75 -10.04 34.95
C GLY A 102 -13.74 -9.68 33.86
N ASP A 103 -12.46 -9.60 34.19
CA ASP A 103 -11.38 -9.32 33.24
C ASP A 103 -11.15 -10.53 32.33
N ALA A 104 -11.20 -11.75 32.90
CA ALA A 104 -11.11 -12.99 32.13
C ALA A 104 -12.25 -13.09 31.11
N GLY A 105 -13.48 -12.70 31.49
CA GLY A 105 -14.64 -12.66 30.60
C GLY A 105 -14.47 -11.66 29.44
N ARG A 106 -13.91 -10.46 29.71
CA ARG A 106 -13.61 -9.46 28.69
C ARG A 106 -12.53 -9.94 27.71
N LEU A 107 -11.46 -10.55 28.21
CA LEU A 107 -10.40 -11.12 27.38
C LEU A 107 -10.93 -12.24 26.49
N LEU A 108 -11.79 -13.12 27.02
CA LEU A 108 -12.41 -14.18 26.23
C LEU A 108 -13.33 -13.61 25.14
N GLN A 109 -14.13 -12.60 25.45
CA GLN A 109 -14.98 -11.91 24.48
C GLN A 109 -14.15 -11.26 23.37
N MET A 110 -13.03 -10.59 23.71
CA MET A 110 -12.12 -9.99 22.75
C MET A 110 -11.45 -11.06 21.87
N ALA A 111 -10.96 -12.13 22.45
CA ALA A 111 -10.36 -13.25 21.70
C ALA A 111 -11.39 -13.88 20.75
N ARG A 112 -12.65 -14.03 21.17
CA ARG A 112 -13.76 -14.51 20.34
C ARG A 112 -14.03 -13.53 19.19
N SER A 113 -14.06 -12.22 19.45
CA SER A 113 -14.26 -11.21 18.41
C SER A 113 -13.12 -11.26 17.36
N VAL A 114 -11.88 -11.33 17.79
CA VAL A 114 -10.72 -11.50 16.88
C VAL A 114 -10.86 -12.78 16.05
N TRP A 115 -11.21 -13.90 16.69
CA TRP A 115 -11.38 -15.18 16.01
C TRP A 115 -12.48 -15.15 14.95
N THR A 116 -13.64 -14.53 15.27
CA THR A 116 -14.78 -14.44 14.34
C THR A 116 -14.50 -13.55 13.14
N MET A 117 -13.48 -12.65 13.21
CA MET A 117 -13.09 -11.73 12.13
C MET A 117 -12.01 -12.30 11.20
N ARG A 118 -11.77 -13.61 11.22
CA ARG A 118 -10.90 -14.26 10.21
C ARG A 118 -11.39 -13.98 8.80
N PRO A 119 -10.47 -13.78 7.82
CA PRO A 119 -10.86 -13.55 6.43
C PRO A 119 -11.84 -14.62 5.94
N ALA A 120 -12.78 -14.21 5.11
CA ALA A 120 -13.79 -15.09 4.52
C ALA A 120 -13.50 -15.29 3.03
N PRO A 121 -13.05 -16.49 2.59
CA PRO A 121 -12.94 -16.79 1.18
C PRO A 121 -14.31 -16.64 0.51
N THR A 122 -14.36 -16.01 -0.67
CA THR A 122 -15.55 -15.82 -1.46
C THR A 122 -15.30 -16.11 -2.93
N SER A 123 -16.27 -16.71 -3.60
CA SER A 123 -16.27 -16.85 -5.06
C SER A 123 -16.77 -15.59 -5.77
N ARG A 124 -17.50 -14.72 -5.06
CA ARG A 124 -17.95 -13.43 -5.58
C ARG A 124 -16.87 -12.38 -5.37
N ALA A 125 -15.98 -12.27 -6.34
CA ALA A 125 -14.83 -11.38 -6.29
C ALA A 125 -14.88 -10.34 -7.43
N PRO A 126 -15.42 -9.13 -7.19
CA PRO A 126 -15.45 -8.06 -8.19
C PRO A 126 -14.08 -7.74 -8.80
N CYS A 127 -13.00 -7.87 -8.03
CA CYS A 127 -11.64 -7.67 -8.53
C CYS A 127 -11.22 -8.67 -9.61
N ARG A 128 -12.03 -9.69 -9.92
CA ARG A 128 -11.77 -10.74 -10.93
C ARG A 128 -12.65 -10.62 -12.17
N GLU A 129 -13.42 -9.53 -12.33
CA GLU A 129 -14.34 -9.36 -13.47
C GLU A 129 -13.61 -9.26 -14.82
N VAL A 130 -12.40 -8.71 -14.82
CA VAL A 130 -11.50 -8.64 -15.98
C VAL A 130 -10.18 -9.27 -15.59
N VAL A 131 -9.64 -10.11 -16.47
CA VAL A 131 -8.37 -10.81 -16.28
C VAL A 131 -7.45 -10.49 -17.46
N VAL A 132 -6.24 -10.05 -17.17
CA VAL A 132 -5.19 -9.73 -18.15
C VAL A 132 -3.95 -10.54 -17.76
N ASP A 133 -3.47 -11.41 -18.64
CA ASP A 133 -2.40 -12.35 -18.34
C ASP A 133 -1.14 -12.12 -19.19
N GLY A 134 0.00 -12.46 -18.62
CA GLY A 134 1.27 -12.58 -19.32
C GLY A 134 1.68 -11.30 -20.07
N PRO A 135 1.96 -11.40 -21.39
CA PRO A 135 2.42 -10.24 -22.19
C PRO A 135 1.40 -9.12 -22.36
N GLU A 136 0.11 -9.39 -22.12
CA GLU A 136 -0.96 -8.40 -22.23
C GLU A 136 -1.01 -7.45 -21.02
N VAL A 137 -0.33 -7.80 -19.93
CA VAL A 137 -0.21 -6.94 -18.75
C VAL A 137 0.58 -5.69 -19.13
N ASP A 138 -0.04 -4.52 -18.92
CA ASP A 138 0.57 -3.24 -19.20
C ASP A 138 0.19 -2.20 -18.15
N LEU A 139 1.14 -1.88 -17.27
CA LEU A 139 1.00 -0.81 -16.27
C LEU A 139 0.86 0.58 -16.89
N GLY A 140 1.25 0.77 -18.16
CA GLY A 140 1.03 2.00 -18.90
C GLY A 140 -0.45 2.32 -19.12
N ARG A 141 -1.35 1.36 -18.93
CA ARG A 141 -2.81 1.57 -18.94
C ARG A 141 -3.36 2.14 -17.62
N LEU A 142 -2.58 2.06 -16.54
CA LEU A 142 -2.96 2.63 -15.25
C LEU A 142 -2.52 4.10 -15.18
N PRO A 143 -3.36 5.03 -14.70
CA PRO A 143 -3.03 6.43 -14.57
C PRO A 143 -2.10 6.69 -13.36
N VAL A 144 -0.94 6.01 -13.35
CA VAL A 144 0.05 6.13 -12.29
C VAL A 144 0.68 7.52 -12.34
N GLN A 145 0.69 8.21 -11.21
CA GLN A 145 1.16 9.59 -11.13
C GLN A 145 2.69 9.70 -11.03
N THR A 146 3.23 10.74 -11.67
CA THR A 146 4.52 11.35 -11.32
C THR A 146 4.24 12.62 -10.53
N CYS A 147 4.48 12.60 -9.23
CA CYS A 147 3.97 13.64 -8.33
C CYS A 147 4.79 14.91 -8.33
N TRP A 148 6.14 14.81 -8.37
CA TRP A 148 7.03 15.96 -8.23
C TRP A 148 8.05 16.03 -9.36
N PRO A 149 8.61 17.24 -9.65
CA PRO A 149 9.48 17.45 -10.80
C PRO A 149 10.70 16.53 -10.88
N ASP A 150 11.33 16.23 -9.73
CA ASP A 150 12.55 15.42 -9.64
C ASP A 150 12.27 13.95 -9.28
N ASP A 151 10.98 13.53 -9.26
CA ASP A 151 10.64 12.11 -9.09
C ASP A 151 11.20 11.28 -10.25
N ALA A 152 11.82 10.15 -9.92
CA ALA A 152 12.46 9.26 -10.87
C ALA A 152 11.51 8.64 -11.91
N GLY A 153 10.19 8.71 -11.70
CA GLY A 153 9.18 8.19 -12.60
C GLY A 153 7.81 8.01 -11.96
N PRO A 154 6.89 7.31 -12.63
CA PRO A 154 5.57 7.01 -12.09
C PRO A 154 5.65 6.14 -10.83
N LEU A 155 4.85 6.47 -9.81
CA LEU A 155 4.88 5.83 -8.50
C LEU A 155 3.49 5.35 -8.06
N ILE A 156 3.31 4.05 -7.88
CA ILE A 156 2.14 3.49 -7.20
C ILE A 156 2.29 3.76 -5.70
N THR A 157 1.37 4.49 -5.11
CA THR A 157 1.48 5.02 -3.74
C THR A 157 0.66 4.25 -2.70
N TRP A 158 -0.51 3.71 -3.08
CA TRP A 158 -1.43 2.98 -2.21
C TRP A 158 -1.51 1.47 -2.50
N GLY A 159 -0.40 0.86 -2.95
CA GLY A 159 -0.35 -0.58 -3.17
C GLY A 159 -0.38 -1.35 -1.85
N LEU A 160 -1.44 -2.13 -1.63
CA LEU A 160 -1.56 -3.12 -0.56
C LEU A 160 -0.76 -4.36 -0.96
N VAL A 161 0.46 -4.48 -0.49
CA VAL A 161 1.35 -5.60 -0.81
C VAL A 161 1.07 -6.77 0.12
N ILE A 162 0.85 -7.91 -0.50
CA ILE A 162 0.45 -9.17 0.12
C ILE A 162 1.61 -10.14 -0.01
N THR A 163 2.18 -10.56 1.11
CA THR A 163 3.29 -11.51 1.17
C THR A 163 3.02 -12.59 2.22
N ARG A 164 3.83 -13.64 2.17
CA ARG A 164 3.84 -14.70 3.19
C ARG A 164 5.24 -15.32 3.22
N GLY A 165 5.70 -15.71 4.40
CA GLY A 165 6.92 -16.50 4.55
C GLY A 165 6.80 -17.89 3.89
N PRO A 166 7.90 -18.64 3.74
CA PRO A 166 7.91 -19.93 3.06
C PRO A 166 6.99 -20.93 3.79
N GLN A 167 6.19 -21.65 3.00
CA GLN A 167 5.22 -22.60 3.53
C GLN A 167 5.86 -23.95 3.84
N GLY A 168 5.26 -24.70 4.77
CA GLY A 168 5.78 -26.02 5.16
C GLY A 168 7.03 -25.99 6.05
N VAL A 169 7.51 -24.82 6.46
CA VAL A 169 8.64 -24.63 7.37
C VAL A 169 8.13 -24.18 8.74
N PRO A 170 8.16 -25.02 9.79
CA PRO A 170 7.51 -24.72 11.08
C PRO A 170 8.01 -23.45 11.78
N SER A 171 9.28 -23.07 11.56
CA SER A 171 9.91 -21.87 12.13
C SER A 171 9.62 -20.59 11.35
N ALA A 172 9.07 -20.69 10.13
CA ALA A 172 8.84 -19.55 9.25
C ALA A 172 7.52 -18.83 9.54
N ARG A 173 7.41 -17.59 9.09
CA ARG A 173 6.20 -16.79 9.17
C ARG A 173 5.12 -17.36 8.26
N GLN A 174 4.22 -18.16 8.80
CA GLN A 174 3.15 -18.82 8.03
C GLN A 174 1.96 -17.88 7.73
N ARG A 175 1.82 -16.80 8.50
CA ARG A 175 0.73 -15.85 8.34
C ARG A 175 0.98 -14.93 7.15
N GLN A 176 -0.10 -14.64 6.39
CA GLN A 176 -0.06 -13.64 5.34
C GLN A 176 0.09 -12.24 5.95
N ASN A 177 1.02 -11.47 5.43
CA ASN A 177 1.29 -10.08 5.76
C ASN A 177 0.61 -9.18 4.74
N LEU A 178 0.05 -8.08 5.21
CA LEU A 178 -0.51 -7.02 4.38
C LEU A 178 0.12 -5.70 4.80
N GLY A 179 0.74 -5.00 3.85
CA GLY A 179 1.38 -3.71 4.14
C GLY A 179 1.32 -2.77 2.94
N ILE A 180 1.40 -1.47 3.19
CA ILE A 180 1.47 -0.47 2.12
C ILE A 180 2.92 -0.10 1.87
N TYR A 181 3.34 -0.27 0.62
CA TYR A 181 4.67 0.10 0.16
C TYR A 181 4.57 0.82 -1.18
N ARG A 182 5.41 1.83 -1.39
CA ARG A 182 5.49 2.51 -2.68
C ARG A 182 6.22 1.65 -3.71
N GLN A 183 5.81 1.78 -4.97
CA GLN A 183 6.31 0.96 -6.06
C GLN A 183 6.59 1.85 -7.28
N GLN A 184 7.86 1.96 -7.68
CA GLN A 184 8.26 2.69 -8.89
C GLN A 184 8.03 1.80 -10.11
N VAL A 185 7.29 2.30 -11.10
CA VAL A 185 7.11 1.61 -12.39
C VAL A 185 8.39 1.72 -13.21
N ILE A 186 8.92 0.59 -13.70
CA ILE A 186 10.17 0.52 -14.47
C ILE A 186 10.05 -0.22 -15.80
N SER A 187 8.90 -0.85 -16.05
CA SER A 187 8.51 -1.42 -17.36
C SER A 187 6.99 -1.64 -17.40
N PRO A 188 6.40 -2.05 -18.52
CA PRO A 188 4.99 -2.41 -18.59
C PRO A 188 4.55 -3.46 -17.58
N ARG A 189 5.47 -4.29 -17.09
CA ARG A 189 5.19 -5.39 -16.17
C ARG A 189 6.04 -5.43 -14.91
N GLN A 190 6.87 -4.41 -14.67
CA GLN A 190 7.80 -4.43 -13.54
C GLN A 190 7.72 -3.17 -12.72
N VAL A 191 7.72 -3.36 -11.39
CA VAL A 191 7.84 -2.28 -10.42
C VAL A 191 8.94 -2.59 -9.40
N ILE A 192 9.56 -1.56 -8.86
CA ILE A 192 10.50 -1.68 -7.73
C ILE A 192 9.70 -1.68 -6.44
N MET A 193 9.91 -2.67 -5.59
CA MET A 193 9.25 -2.80 -4.31
C MET A 193 10.09 -2.18 -3.19
N ARG A 194 9.77 -0.96 -2.76
CA ARG A 194 10.54 -0.33 -1.69
C ARG A 194 10.25 -0.95 -0.32
N TRP A 195 11.03 -1.92 0.04
CA TRP A 195 10.99 -2.59 1.32
C TRP A 195 12.13 -2.18 2.24
N LEU A 196 11.83 -1.39 3.25
CA LEU A 196 12.77 -1.17 4.34
C LEU A 196 12.98 -2.48 5.12
N ALA A 197 14.21 -2.73 5.54
CA ALA A 197 14.66 -4.02 6.06
C ALA A 197 13.85 -4.60 7.24
N HIS A 198 13.23 -3.74 8.05
CA HIS A 198 12.43 -4.12 9.23
C HIS A 198 10.94 -4.33 8.93
N ARG A 199 10.48 -4.12 7.70
CA ARG A 199 9.07 -4.25 7.32
C ARG A 199 8.69 -5.69 7.01
N GLY A 200 7.41 -6.05 7.26
CA GLY A 200 6.89 -7.40 7.11
C GLY A 200 7.19 -8.05 5.76
N GLY A 201 6.95 -7.35 4.65
CA GLY A 201 7.24 -7.90 3.32
C GLY A 201 8.74 -8.17 3.08
N ALA A 202 9.63 -7.29 3.61
CA ALA A 202 11.08 -7.53 3.54
C ALA A 202 11.52 -8.71 4.41
N LEU A 203 10.86 -8.93 5.55
CA LEU A 203 11.13 -10.07 6.43
C LEU A 203 10.72 -11.39 5.76
N ASP A 204 9.49 -11.45 5.21
CA ASP A 204 8.98 -12.61 4.48
C ASP A 204 9.88 -12.96 3.28
N PHE A 205 10.29 -11.94 2.50
CA PHE A 205 11.17 -12.13 1.35
C PHE A 205 12.55 -12.68 1.74
N ARG A 206 13.20 -12.11 2.77
CA ARG A 206 14.51 -12.57 3.22
C ARG A 206 14.47 -14.01 3.77
N GLU A 207 13.41 -14.31 4.55
CA GLU A 207 13.22 -15.68 5.06
C GLU A 207 13.00 -16.65 3.92
N PHE A 208 12.16 -16.30 2.92
CA PHE A 208 11.95 -17.10 1.73
C PHE A 208 13.25 -17.30 0.93
N ALA A 209 13.98 -16.21 0.65
CA ALA A 209 15.23 -16.26 -0.10
C ALA A 209 16.29 -17.17 0.57
N SER A 210 16.33 -17.17 1.90
CA SER A 210 17.24 -18.04 2.68
C SER A 210 16.84 -19.52 2.62
N LEU A 211 15.55 -19.84 2.70
CA LEU A 211 15.02 -21.21 2.81
C LEU A 211 14.64 -21.82 1.46
N ARG A 212 14.46 -21.00 0.43
CA ARG A 212 14.09 -21.37 -0.94
C ARG A 212 15.00 -20.69 -1.98
N PRO A 213 16.33 -20.81 -1.89
CA PRO A 213 17.24 -20.08 -2.78
C PRO A 213 16.97 -20.41 -4.25
N GLY A 214 16.97 -19.37 -5.10
CA GLY A 214 16.73 -19.50 -6.54
C GLY A 214 15.28 -19.73 -6.97
N ARG A 215 14.33 -19.82 -6.04
CA ARG A 215 12.90 -19.88 -6.38
C ARG A 215 12.30 -18.46 -6.48
N PRO A 216 11.38 -18.21 -7.43
CA PRO A 216 10.64 -16.94 -7.49
C PRO A 216 9.84 -16.71 -6.20
N PHE A 217 9.95 -15.52 -5.58
CA PHE A 217 9.18 -15.20 -4.38
C PHE A 217 7.79 -14.68 -4.78
N PRO A 218 6.69 -15.37 -4.43
CA PRO A 218 5.36 -14.96 -4.81
C PRO A 218 4.87 -13.78 -4.00
N LEU A 219 4.24 -12.80 -4.66
CA LEU A 219 3.54 -11.70 -4.01
C LEU A 219 2.38 -11.22 -4.87
N ALA A 220 1.46 -10.48 -4.23
CA ALA A 220 0.39 -9.78 -4.92
C ALA A 220 0.27 -8.35 -4.39
N VAL A 221 -0.33 -7.46 -5.19
CA VAL A 221 -0.62 -6.08 -4.82
C VAL A 221 -2.07 -5.78 -5.13
N ALA A 222 -2.85 -5.39 -4.12
CA ALA A 222 -4.21 -4.91 -4.31
C ALA A 222 -4.26 -3.38 -4.29
N LEU A 223 -5.04 -2.77 -5.18
CA LEU A 223 -5.27 -1.33 -5.25
C LEU A 223 -6.76 -1.06 -5.06
N GLY A 224 -7.12 -0.05 -4.29
CA GLY A 224 -8.51 0.36 -4.09
C GLY A 224 -9.35 -0.66 -3.30
N ALA A 225 -8.82 -1.26 -2.25
CA ALA A 225 -9.59 -2.07 -1.31
C ALA A 225 -10.55 -1.20 -0.46
N ASP A 226 -11.36 -1.84 0.38
CA ASP A 226 -12.19 -1.09 1.34
C ASP A 226 -11.34 -0.26 2.32
N PRO A 227 -11.88 0.86 2.83
CA PRO A 227 -11.10 1.82 3.61
C PRO A 227 -10.54 1.24 4.91
N ALA A 228 -11.24 0.32 5.57
CA ALA A 228 -10.76 -0.31 6.81
C ALA A 228 -9.56 -1.25 6.53
N THR A 229 -9.57 -1.96 5.40
CA THR A 229 -8.44 -2.80 4.97
C THR A 229 -7.23 -1.95 4.60
N ILE A 230 -7.42 -0.84 3.88
CA ILE A 230 -6.32 0.09 3.55
C ILE A 230 -5.69 0.65 4.82
N LEU A 231 -6.48 1.19 5.75
CA LEU A 231 -5.96 1.76 6.99
C LEU A 231 -5.43 0.70 7.95
N GLY A 232 -6.01 -0.50 7.95
CA GLY A 232 -5.48 -1.65 8.69
C GLY A 232 -4.07 -2.04 8.28
N ALA A 233 -3.76 -1.95 6.99
CA ALA A 233 -2.44 -2.28 6.44
C ALA A 233 -1.33 -1.27 6.80
N VAL A 234 -1.66 -0.05 7.23
CA VAL A 234 -0.68 0.95 7.74
C VAL A 234 -0.62 0.98 9.26
N THR A 235 -1.57 0.35 9.93
CA THR A 235 -1.64 0.33 11.39
C THR A 235 -0.65 -0.70 11.94
N PRO A 236 0.14 -0.38 12.98
CA PRO A 236 1.08 -1.32 13.57
C PRO A 236 0.34 -2.35 14.45
N VAL A 237 -0.32 -3.31 13.81
CA VAL A 237 -1.00 -4.42 14.49
C VAL A 237 0.02 -5.37 15.13
N PRO A 238 -0.35 -6.04 16.25
CA PRO A 238 0.51 -7.07 16.86
C PRO A 238 0.74 -8.25 15.89
N ASP A 239 1.88 -8.93 16.03
CA ASP A 239 2.20 -10.10 15.20
C ASP A 239 1.21 -11.27 15.35
N THR A 240 0.41 -11.28 16.41
CA THR A 240 -0.65 -12.27 16.67
C THR A 240 -1.95 -11.98 15.93
N LEU A 241 -2.10 -10.77 15.35
CA LEU A 241 -3.31 -10.32 14.66
C LEU A 241 -3.02 -10.08 13.18
N SER A 242 -3.85 -10.65 12.29
CA SER A 242 -3.78 -10.33 10.85
C SER A 242 -4.40 -8.95 10.59
N GLU A 243 -3.82 -8.20 9.65
CA GLU A 243 -4.36 -6.93 9.17
C GLU A 243 -5.80 -7.09 8.65
N TYR A 244 -6.12 -8.23 8.02
CA TYR A 244 -7.50 -8.56 7.61
C TYR A 244 -8.45 -8.74 8.79
N GLN A 245 -8.00 -9.39 9.86
CA GLN A 245 -8.80 -9.52 11.08
C GLN A 245 -9.01 -8.17 11.76
N PHE A 246 -7.96 -7.34 11.80
CA PHE A 246 -8.06 -5.99 12.33
C PHE A 246 -9.03 -5.12 11.50
N ALA A 247 -8.93 -5.15 10.17
CA ALA A 247 -9.89 -4.49 9.30
C ALA A 247 -11.32 -4.97 9.54
N GLY A 248 -11.50 -6.29 9.75
CA GLY A 248 -12.77 -6.88 10.12
C GLY A 248 -13.33 -6.38 11.46
N LEU A 249 -12.48 -6.20 12.48
CA LEU A 249 -12.87 -5.61 13.76
C LEU A 249 -13.32 -4.15 13.58
N LEU A 250 -12.60 -3.35 12.81
CA LEU A 250 -12.96 -1.96 12.50
C LEU A 250 -14.30 -1.88 11.77
N ARG A 251 -14.49 -2.70 10.74
CA ARG A 251 -15.69 -2.73 9.92
C ARG A 251 -16.86 -3.43 10.60
N GLY A 252 -16.60 -4.35 11.55
CA GLY A 252 -17.60 -5.19 12.21
C GLY A 252 -18.14 -6.32 11.33
N SER A 253 -17.42 -6.67 10.26
CA SER A 253 -17.70 -7.78 9.36
C SER A 253 -16.40 -8.34 8.80
N ARG A 254 -16.38 -9.64 8.49
CA ARG A 254 -15.19 -10.32 7.97
C ARG A 254 -14.73 -9.69 6.65
N THR A 255 -13.42 -9.61 6.45
CA THR A 255 -12.86 -9.22 5.15
C THR A 255 -13.06 -10.38 4.18
N GLU A 256 -13.77 -10.12 3.08
CA GLU A 256 -13.90 -11.07 1.98
C GLU A 256 -12.61 -11.10 1.17
N VAL A 257 -12.10 -12.31 0.93
CA VAL A 257 -10.85 -12.52 0.19
C VAL A 257 -11.05 -13.54 -0.93
N THR A 258 -10.24 -13.43 -1.98
CA THR A 258 -10.18 -14.37 -3.08
C THR A 258 -8.74 -14.85 -3.28
N ASP A 259 -8.58 -16.10 -3.69
CA ASP A 259 -7.27 -16.68 -3.95
C ASP A 259 -6.62 -16.02 -5.16
N CYS A 260 -5.33 -15.71 -5.04
CA CYS A 260 -4.47 -15.30 -6.14
C CYS A 260 -4.02 -16.54 -6.95
N SER A 261 -3.45 -16.31 -8.14
CA SER A 261 -2.82 -17.37 -8.95
C SER A 261 -1.42 -17.75 -8.45
N VAL A 262 -0.89 -17.00 -7.50
CA VAL A 262 0.49 -17.13 -6.98
C VAL A 262 0.48 -17.56 -5.53
N GLY A 263 1.49 -18.34 -5.14
CA GLY A 263 1.65 -18.88 -3.79
C GLY A 263 2.91 -19.74 -3.67
N ASP A 264 3.06 -20.41 -2.53
CA ASP A 264 4.16 -21.34 -2.24
C ASP A 264 3.63 -22.67 -1.70
N GLU A 265 4.20 -23.81 -2.15
CA GLU A 265 3.85 -25.17 -1.72
C GLU A 265 2.32 -25.44 -1.68
N GLY A 266 1.60 -24.98 -2.70
CA GLY A 266 0.14 -25.17 -2.81
C GLY A 266 -0.71 -24.24 -1.93
N VAL A 267 -0.10 -23.35 -1.15
CA VAL A 267 -0.80 -22.34 -0.36
C VAL A 267 -0.81 -21.01 -1.13
N LEU A 268 -1.97 -20.65 -1.65
CA LEU A 268 -2.14 -19.42 -2.43
C LEU A 268 -2.18 -18.18 -1.53
N LEU A 269 -1.72 -17.05 -2.07
CA LEU A 269 -1.97 -15.75 -1.47
C LEU A 269 -3.43 -15.37 -1.65
N GLN A 270 -3.95 -14.53 -0.77
CA GLN A 270 -5.35 -14.08 -0.79
C GLN A 270 -5.41 -12.57 -0.84
N ALA A 271 -6.09 -12.04 -1.84
CA ALA A 271 -6.32 -10.60 -2.01
C ALA A 271 -7.73 -10.21 -1.56
N PRO A 272 -7.97 -8.93 -1.14
CA PRO A 272 -9.32 -8.43 -0.88
C PRO A 272 -10.20 -8.59 -2.12
N ALA A 273 -11.30 -9.32 -1.99
CA ALA A 273 -12.19 -9.63 -3.11
C ALA A 273 -12.84 -8.37 -3.73
N THR A 274 -12.98 -7.31 -2.96
CA THR A 274 -13.60 -6.03 -3.35
C THR A 274 -12.62 -4.99 -3.86
N ALA A 275 -11.33 -5.30 -4.00
CA ALA A 275 -10.33 -4.40 -4.57
C ALA A 275 -10.70 -3.94 -5.98
N GLU A 276 -10.22 -2.78 -6.39
CA GLU A 276 -10.39 -2.27 -7.75
C GLU A 276 -9.46 -2.99 -8.73
N PHE A 277 -8.19 -3.24 -8.30
CA PHE A 277 -7.20 -4.03 -9.04
C PHE A 277 -6.47 -5.01 -8.13
N VAL A 278 -6.00 -6.12 -8.72
CA VAL A 278 -5.02 -7.03 -8.12
C VAL A 278 -3.94 -7.33 -9.13
N LEU A 279 -2.69 -7.06 -8.77
CA LEU A 279 -1.48 -7.38 -9.53
C LEU A 279 -0.86 -8.63 -8.88
N GLU A 280 -0.56 -9.66 -9.67
CA GLU A 280 -0.05 -10.94 -9.17
C GLU A 280 1.23 -11.32 -9.92
N GLY A 281 2.20 -11.83 -9.20
CA GLY A 281 3.47 -12.22 -9.80
C GLY A 281 4.51 -12.60 -8.75
N HIS A 282 5.76 -12.27 -9.04
CA HIS A 282 6.88 -12.72 -8.19
C HIS A 282 8.08 -11.79 -8.26
N ILE A 283 8.98 -11.89 -7.28
CA ILE A 283 10.34 -11.37 -7.41
C ILE A 283 11.16 -12.47 -8.10
N PRO A 284 11.67 -12.22 -9.33
CA PRO A 284 12.39 -13.23 -10.07
C PRO A 284 13.82 -13.43 -9.51
N PRO A 285 14.31 -14.66 -9.51
CA PRO A 285 15.74 -14.90 -9.32
C PRO A 285 16.53 -14.25 -10.45
N ALA A 286 17.78 -13.90 -10.18
CA ALA A 286 18.69 -13.35 -11.18
C ALA A 286 19.98 -14.17 -11.23
N ALA A 287 20.57 -14.28 -12.42
CA ALA A 287 21.85 -14.95 -12.59
C ALA A 287 22.95 -14.23 -11.79
N PRO A 288 23.89 -14.96 -11.17
CA PRO A 288 24.99 -14.37 -10.44
C PRO A 288 25.76 -13.33 -11.27
N GLY A 289 25.96 -12.13 -10.70
CA GLY A 289 26.66 -11.03 -11.35
C GLY A 289 25.87 -10.32 -12.44
N PHE A 290 24.57 -10.61 -12.60
CA PHE A 290 23.74 -9.89 -13.57
C PHE A 290 23.73 -8.38 -13.28
N SER A 291 23.88 -7.59 -14.35
CA SER A 291 23.75 -6.14 -14.36
C SER A 291 23.17 -5.69 -15.69
N GLY A 292 22.23 -4.74 -15.65
CA GLY A 292 21.52 -4.29 -16.86
C GLY A 292 20.69 -3.04 -16.61
N ARG A 293 19.68 -2.85 -17.45
CA ARG A 293 18.68 -1.79 -17.31
C ARG A 293 17.27 -2.33 -17.62
N SER A 294 16.27 -1.76 -16.96
CA SER A 294 14.86 -2.00 -17.31
C SER A 294 14.50 -1.33 -18.64
N GLU A 295 13.29 -1.59 -19.15
CA GLU A 295 12.79 -0.97 -20.40
C GLU A 295 12.70 0.57 -20.27
N LEU A 296 12.42 1.11 -19.09
CA LEU A 296 12.46 2.55 -18.84
C LEU A 296 13.84 3.08 -18.46
N GLY A 297 14.92 2.29 -18.66
CA GLY A 297 16.30 2.70 -18.49
C GLY A 297 16.81 2.71 -17.05
N VAL A 298 16.02 2.22 -16.08
CA VAL A 298 16.43 2.16 -14.67
C VAL A 298 17.50 1.08 -14.47
N PRO A 299 18.62 1.37 -13.78
CA PRO A 299 19.66 0.38 -13.51
C PRO A 299 19.13 -0.82 -12.73
N THR A 300 19.54 -2.02 -13.16
CA THR A 300 19.16 -3.29 -12.51
C THR A 300 20.41 -4.13 -12.25
N LYS A 301 20.39 -4.95 -11.20
CA LYS A 301 21.44 -5.92 -10.90
C LYS A 301 20.93 -7.08 -10.03
N GLU A 302 21.74 -8.12 -9.97
CA GLU A 302 21.55 -9.19 -9.00
C GLU A 302 22.00 -8.76 -7.61
N ILE A 303 21.18 -9.02 -6.58
CA ILE A 303 21.56 -8.95 -5.17
C ILE A 303 20.94 -10.15 -4.44
N GLY A 304 21.78 -10.97 -3.80
CA GLY A 304 21.33 -12.12 -3.02
C GLY A 304 20.57 -13.16 -3.83
N GLY A 305 20.88 -13.31 -5.11
CA GLY A 305 20.26 -14.26 -6.02
C GLY A 305 18.98 -13.74 -6.69
N TYR A 306 18.58 -12.48 -6.48
CA TYR A 306 17.34 -11.91 -6.99
C TYR A 306 17.55 -10.60 -7.75
N LEU A 307 16.63 -10.29 -8.67
CA LEU A 307 16.65 -9.06 -9.45
C LEU A 307 16.30 -7.87 -8.55
N HIS A 308 17.19 -6.86 -8.54
CA HIS A 308 17.01 -5.57 -7.89
C HIS A 308 17.14 -4.43 -8.90
N ALA A 309 16.51 -3.30 -8.59
CA ALA A 309 16.65 -2.07 -9.37
C ALA A 309 16.89 -0.86 -8.45
N LEU A 310 17.50 0.19 -9.01
CA LEU A 310 17.82 1.42 -8.29
C LEU A 310 16.58 2.33 -8.22
N GLU A 311 15.93 2.38 -7.05
CA GLU A 311 14.72 3.15 -6.81
C GLU A 311 15.03 4.60 -6.48
N GLY A 312 14.26 5.51 -7.04
CA GLY A 312 14.29 6.92 -6.70
C GLY A 312 15.29 7.76 -7.50
N PRO A 313 15.43 9.05 -7.13
CA PRO A 313 14.84 9.70 -5.95
C PRO A 313 13.33 9.92 -6.04
N PHE A 314 12.67 10.07 -4.88
CA PHE A 314 11.26 10.47 -4.76
C PHE A 314 11.09 11.45 -3.62
N GLY A 315 10.19 12.43 -3.78
CA GLY A 315 9.77 13.31 -2.70
C GLY A 315 9.20 12.53 -1.52
N ASP A 316 9.55 12.88 -0.28
CA ASP A 316 9.10 12.20 0.93
C ASP A 316 8.33 13.16 1.85
N HIS A 317 7.58 12.62 2.85
CA HIS A 317 6.81 13.37 3.83
C HIS A 317 7.65 14.36 4.66
N THR A 318 8.96 14.16 4.71
CA THR A 318 9.92 15.09 5.32
C THR A 318 10.10 16.39 4.54
N GLY A 319 9.59 16.47 3.30
CA GLY A 319 9.81 17.58 2.38
C GLY A 319 11.13 17.51 1.60
N TYR A 320 11.83 16.39 1.64
CA TYR A 320 13.08 16.17 0.92
C TYR A 320 12.97 14.95 0.00
N TYR A 321 13.83 14.91 -1.03
CA TYR A 321 14.01 13.71 -1.85
C TYR A 321 14.87 12.70 -1.10
N ASN A 322 14.49 11.42 -1.13
CA ASN A 322 15.35 10.35 -0.61
C ASN A 322 16.51 10.06 -1.57
N GLU A 323 17.59 9.53 -1.03
CA GLU A 323 18.67 8.96 -1.84
C GLU A 323 18.17 7.73 -2.60
N PRO A 324 18.63 7.54 -3.85
CA PRO A 324 18.42 6.30 -4.57
C PRO A 324 19.00 5.11 -3.82
N ASP A 325 18.26 3.98 -3.80
CA ASP A 325 18.70 2.75 -3.16
C ASP A 325 18.17 1.52 -3.91
N TRP A 326 18.78 0.35 -3.66
CA TRP A 326 18.49 -0.88 -4.35
C TRP A 326 17.39 -1.67 -3.66
N PHE A 327 16.34 -1.98 -4.41
CA PHE A 327 15.22 -2.77 -3.91
C PHE A 327 14.83 -3.86 -4.90
N PRO A 328 14.18 -4.95 -4.44
CA PRO A 328 13.77 -6.05 -5.31
C PRO A 328 12.74 -5.58 -6.35
N VAL A 329 12.82 -6.20 -7.52
CA VAL A 329 11.90 -6.00 -8.64
C VAL A 329 10.75 -6.99 -8.54
N PHE A 330 9.52 -6.50 -8.53
CA PHE A 330 8.31 -7.30 -8.68
C PHE A 330 7.92 -7.37 -10.15
N GLU A 331 7.91 -8.58 -10.69
CA GLU A 331 7.45 -8.87 -12.04
C GLU A 331 6.01 -9.37 -11.99
N ILE A 332 5.12 -8.67 -12.70
CA ILE A 332 3.68 -8.89 -12.72
C ILE A 332 3.35 -9.86 -13.87
N ALA A 333 2.82 -11.03 -13.52
CA ALA A 333 2.41 -12.06 -14.45
C ALA A 333 0.93 -11.96 -14.80
N ARG A 334 0.12 -11.39 -13.90
CA ARG A 334 -1.34 -11.24 -14.04
C ARG A 334 -1.80 -9.95 -13.41
N MET A 335 -2.72 -9.26 -14.08
CA MET A 335 -3.51 -8.15 -13.54
C MET A 335 -4.99 -8.49 -13.65
N THR A 336 -5.73 -8.37 -12.54
CA THR A 336 -7.18 -8.49 -12.55
C THR A 336 -7.81 -7.22 -12.02
N HIS A 337 -9.01 -6.88 -12.49
CA HIS A 337 -9.67 -5.67 -12.04
C HIS A 337 -11.19 -5.74 -12.21
N ARG A 338 -11.89 -4.81 -11.55
CA ARG A 338 -13.29 -4.55 -11.79
C ARG A 338 -13.51 -4.07 -13.22
N ARG A 339 -14.71 -4.22 -13.76
CA ARG A 339 -15.02 -3.78 -15.14
C ARG A 339 -14.80 -2.29 -15.35
N ASP A 340 -15.22 -1.46 -14.40
CA ASP A 340 -15.05 -0.01 -14.42
C ASP A 340 -14.22 0.42 -13.20
N PRO A 341 -12.89 0.16 -13.17
CA PRO A 341 -12.10 0.33 -11.97
C PRO A 341 -11.78 1.79 -11.69
N ILE A 342 -11.55 2.10 -10.39
CA ILE A 342 -11.07 3.40 -9.92
C ILE A 342 -9.63 3.23 -9.44
N TYR A 343 -8.71 4.04 -9.94
CA TYR A 343 -7.33 4.05 -9.48
C TYR A 343 -7.17 4.95 -8.25
N HIS A 344 -6.96 4.33 -7.08
CA HIS A 344 -6.74 5.07 -5.83
C HIS A 344 -5.27 5.44 -5.67
N SER A 345 -4.99 6.73 -5.55
CA SER A 345 -3.65 7.29 -5.42
C SER A 345 -3.56 8.32 -4.30
N THR A 346 -2.36 8.68 -3.92
CA THR A 346 -2.07 9.83 -3.04
C THR A 346 -0.78 10.49 -3.48
N SER A 347 -0.67 11.79 -3.20
CA SER A 347 0.59 12.52 -3.27
C SER A 347 1.18 12.63 -1.86
N ARG A 348 2.50 12.72 -1.77
CA ARG A 348 3.20 13.09 -0.53
C ARG A 348 3.31 14.60 -0.44
N ALA A 349 3.61 15.13 0.77
CA ALA A 349 3.87 16.54 0.93
C ALA A 349 4.97 17.01 -0.05
N PRO A 350 4.81 18.17 -0.71
CA PRO A 350 5.84 18.68 -1.61
C PRO A 350 7.09 18.98 -0.81
N PRO A 351 8.28 18.73 -1.39
CA PRO A 351 9.50 19.26 -0.83
C PRO A 351 9.41 20.81 -0.77
N PRO A 352 10.02 21.48 0.24
CA PRO A 352 10.07 22.93 0.32
C PRO A 352 10.59 23.51 -1.00
N ALA A 353 10.05 24.64 -1.44
CA ALA A 353 10.37 25.27 -2.74
C ALA A 353 11.89 25.45 -2.99
N ASN A 354 12.69 25.57 -1.92
CA ASN A 354 14.13 25.70 -1.98
C ASN A 354 14.91 24.35 -1.93
N SER A 355 14.20 23.22 -1.81
CA SER A 355 14.81 21.89 -1.72
C SER A 355 14.72 21.08 -3.02
N TRP A 356 14.11 21.62 -4.06
CA TRP A 356 13.93 20.96 -5.36
C TRP A 356 15.25 20.59 -6.06
N SER A 357 16.37 21.20 -5.64
CA SER A 357 17.73 20.90 -6.10
C SER A 357 18.65 20.34 -5.01
N ARG A 358 18.15 20.10 -3.80
CA ARG A 358 19.00 19.64 -2.69
C ARG A 358 18.55 18.26 -2.22
N ARG A 359 19.47 17.32 -2.30
CA ARG A 359 19.38 16.02 -1.65
C ARG A 359 19.28 16.21 -0.14
N CYS A 360 18.59 15.32 0.56
CA CYS A 360 18.44 15.39 2.01
C CYS A 360 19.82 15.50 2.69
N PRO A 361 20.12 16.58 3.46
CA PRO A 361 21.42 16.75 4.12
C PRO A 361 21.78 15.61 5.10
N TRP A 362 20.78 14.92 5.61
CA TRP A 362 20.92 13.80 6.55
C TRP A 362 21.27 12.47 5.87
N CYS A 363 21.00 12.35 4.57
CA CYS A 363 21.25 11.13 3.82
C CYS A 363 22.62 11.16 3.10
N CYS A 364 23.19 12.37 2.86
CA CYS A 364 24.36 12.54 2.01
C CYS A 364 25.70 12.59 2.76
N ASN A 365 25.69 12.94 4.04
CA ASN A 365 26.92 13.00 4.85
C ASN A 365 26.61 12.60 6.29
N GLY A 366 27.20 11.54 6.79
CA GLY A 366 27.09 11.08 8.17
C GLY A 366 27.64 12.07 9.22
N ARG A 367 27.49 13.38 9.02
CA ARG A 367 27.80 14.43 10.00
C ARG A 367 26.73 15.53 9.95
N PRO A 368 26.11 15.87 11.09
CA PRO A 368 25.19 16.99 11.18
C PRO A 368 25.93 18.32 11.07
N THR A 369 25.61 19.14 10.06
CA THR A 369 25.91 20.58 10.09
C THR A 369 24.75 21.26 10.81
N ALA A 370 25.05 21.98 11.89
CA ALA A 370 24.09 22.74 12.66
C ALA A 370 23.30 23.73 11.77
N PRO A 371 21.98 23.90 11.97
CA PRO A 371 21.21 24.86 11.21
C PRO A 371 21.65 26.27 11.57
N THR A 372 22.03 27.07 10.56
CA THR A 372 22.18 28.50 10.72
C THR A 372 20.78 29.11 10.85
N THR A 373 20.47 29.62 12.01
CA THR A 373 19.23 30.39 12.28
C THR A 373 19.19 31.63 11.38
N PRO A 374 18.07 31.91 10.69
CA PRO A 374 17.89 33.22 10.03
C PRO A 374 17.72 34.27 11.12
N ARG A 375 18.56 35.29 11.10
CA ARG A 375 18.32 36.53 11.88
C ARG A 375 17.21 37.30 11.17
N TYR A 376 16.06 37.43 11.84
CA TYR A 376 15.10 38.47 11.49
C TYR A 376 15.64 39.83 11.96
N SER A 377 15.82 40.76 11.04
CA SER A 377 15.89 42.21 11.28
C SER A 377 14.55 42.82 10.90
#